data_a75417756ea4344257af6c19462c9054
#
_entry.id   a75417756ea4344257af6c19462c9054
#
_cell.length_a   1.000
_cell.length_b   1.000
_cell.length_c   1.000
_cell.angle_alpha   90.00
_cell.angle_beta   90.00
_cell.angle_gamma   90.00
#
_symmetry.space_group_name_H-M   'P 1'
#
loop_
_entity.id
_entity.type
_entity.pdbx_description
1 polymer ?
#
loop_
_entity_poly.entity_id
_entity_poly.type
_entity_poly.pdbx_seq_one_letter_code
_entity_poly.pdbx_strand_id
1 'polypeptide(L)'
;MTVLANPQTSAQPSPPDTAPAGNAAEGRGWFRAFLLRLHFYAGILAGPFLLVAAVSGGLYAITPQLEQAVHAKELHVPAVANPLPLSDQVKAAIGSAGGATPVTVRPAPGAEDTTRVLFADPSLAESEYRTIFVNPGTGEIRGDLTTYGSSGALPVRAWISNLHRSLNLGEPGRVYSELAASWLWVVALGGLALWIDRIRRRRTAPKKGRPVSGRARTVWLHGTTGTLMLAAFLFLSASGLTWSAGAGENITALRTSLGWLTPTVSTSLSGPAA
;
A
#
# COMPACT_ATOMS: atom_id res chain seq x y z
N MET A 1 -105.44 -1.44 4.04
CA MET A 1 -104.36 -0.44 4.33
C MET A 1 -103.13 -1.19 4.78
N THR A 2 -102.24 -1.49 3.84
CA THR A 2 -101.10 -2.31 4.09
C THR A 2 -99.88 -1.40 4.07
N VAL A 3 -99.20 -1.30 5.24
CA VAL A 3 -97.97 -0.49 5.36
C VAL A 3 -96.77 -1.37 4.97
N LEU A 4 -96.04 -0.97 3.95
CA LEU A 4 -94.81 -1.59 3.54
C LEU A 4 -93.64 -1.13 4.41
N ALA A 5 -92.95 -2.06 5.03
CA ALA A 5 -91.69 -1.83 5.77
C ALA A 5 -90.54 -1.63 4.82
N ASN A 6 -89.77 -0.59 5.13
CA ASN A 6 -88.50 -0.25 4.39
C ASN A 6 -87.36 -1.08 4.95
N PRO A 7 -86.53 -1.79 4.14
CA PRO A 7 -85.36 -2.48 4.61
C PRO A 7 -84.19 -1.49 4.82
N GLN A 8 -83.70 -1.44 6.06
CA GLN A 8 -82.51 -0.68 6.45
C GLN A 8 -81.26 -1.29 5.75
N THR A 9 -80.59 -0.49 4.94
CA THR A 9 -79.33 -0.80 4.34
C THR A 9 -78.25 -0.74 5.45
N SER A 10 -77.77 -1.89 5.87
CA SER A 10 -76.64 -1.99 6.81
C SER A 10 -75.36 -1.51 6.09
N ALA A 11 -74.79 -0.41 6.52
CA ALA A 11 -73.50 0.09 6.10
C ALA A 11 -72.40 -0.91 6.49
N GLN A 12 -71.76 -1.50 5.52
CA GLN A 12 -70.57 -2.35 5.69
C GLN A 12 -69.40 -1.46 6.12
N PRO A 13 -68.65 -1.80 7.20
CA PRO A 13 -67.45 -1.04 7.54
C PRO A 13 -66.39 -1.20 6.46
N SER A 14 -65.82 -0.08 6.02
CA SER A 14 -64.71 -0.05 5.08
C SER A 14 -63.51 -0.82 5.65
N PRO A 15 -62.78 -1.63 4.84
CA PRO A 15 -61.59 -2.29 5.32
C PRO A 15 -60.53 -1.25 5.68
N PRO A 16 -59.71 -1.53 6.72
CA PRO A 16 -58.67 -0.60 7.13
C PRO A 16 -57.70 -0.36 6.00
N ASP A 17 -57.38 0.92 5.74
CA ASP A 17 -56.36 1.37 4.82
C ASP A 17 -54.99 0.73 5.20
N THR A 18 -54.67 -0.41 4.63
CA THR A 18 -53.32 -0.97 4.71
C THR A 18 -52.42 -0.14 3.85
N ALA A 19 -51.74 0.83 4.46
CA ALA A 19 -50.65 1.55 3.81
C ALA A 19 -49.68 0.56 3.10
N PRO A 20 -49.25 0.84 1.87
CA PRO A 20 -48.45 -0.11 1.09
C PRO A 20 -47.08 -0.35 1.74
N ALA A 21 -46.87 -1.56 2.25
CA ALA A 21 -45.59 -2.03 2.78
C ALA A 21 -44.49 -2.19 1.67
N GLY A 22 -44.74 -1.66 0.47
CA GLY A 22 -43.90 -1.81 -0.71
C GLY A 22 -42.56 -1.07 -0.65
N ASN A 23 -42.56 0.15 -0.14
CA ASN A 23 -41.42 1.06 -0.31
C ASN A 23 -40.12 0.64 0.43
N ALA A 24 -40.23 -0.03 1.58
CA ALA A 24 -39.07 -0.46 2.35
C ALA A 24 -38.42 -1.76 1.83
N ALA A 25 -39.18 -2.61 1.15
CA ALA A 25 -38.67 -3.85 0.54
C ALA A 25 -37.96 -3.56 -0.80
N GLU A 26 -38.52 -2.67 -1.60
CA GLU A 26 -37.94 -2.20 -2.87
C GLU A 26 -36.63 -1.43 -2.64
N GLY A 27 -36.59 -0.54 -1.64
CA GLY A 27 -35.37 0.20 -1.27
C GLY A 27 -34.21 -0.70 -0.82
N ARG A 28 -34.48 -1.77 -0.09
CA ARG A 28 -33.47 -2.77 0.30
C ARG A 28 -32.94 -3.58 -0.88
N GLY A 29 -33.75 -3.87 -1.88
CA GLY A 29 -33.36 -4.55 -3.11
C GLY A 29 -32.41 -3.70 -3.96
N TRP A 30 -32.77 -2.43 -4.14
CA TRP A 30 -31.96 -1.45 -4.89
C TRP A 30 -30.60 -1.21 -4.24
N PHE A 31 -30.57 -0.93 -2.92
CA PHE A 31 -29.33 -0.68 -2.19
C PHE A 31 -28.35 -1.87 -2.26
N ARG A 32 -28.88 -3.09 -2.11
CA ARG A 32 -28.05 -4.29 -2.30
C ARG A 32 -27.49 -4.41 -3.71
N ALA A 33 -28.30 -4.14 -4.72
CA ALA A 33 -27.84 -4.18 -6.12
C ALA A 33 -26.76 -3.11 -6.38
N PHE A 34 -26.93 -1.91 -5.82
CA PHE A 34 -25.92 -0.86 -5.85
C PHE A 34 -24.62 -1.30 -5.18
N LEU A 35 -24.65 -1.82 -3.95
CA LEU A 35 -23.45 -2.31 -3.25
C LEU A 35 -22.75 -3.44 -4.00
N LEU A 36 -23.50 -4.36 -4.62
CA LEU A 36 -22.90 -5.42 -5.43
C LEU A 36 -22.15 -4.87 -6.64
N ARG A 37 -22.73 -3.91 -7.35
CA ARG A 37 -22.08 -3.26 -8.49
C ARG A 37 -20.87 -2.46 -8.05
N LEU A 38 -21.01 -1.65 -7.01
CA LEU A 38 -19.93 -0.84 -6.44
C LEU A 38 -18.75 -1.71 -6.03
N HIS A 39 -18.99 -2.73 -5.21
CA HIS A 39 -17.93 -3.66 -4.77
C HIS A 39 -17.28 -4.41 -5.94
N PHE A 40 -18.07 -4.83 -6.93
CA PHE A 40 -17.57 -5.53 -8.10
C PHE A 40 -16.66 -4.65 -8.96
N TYR A 41 -17.12 -3.44 -9.33
CA TYR A 41 -16.34 -2.54 -10.17
C TYR A 41 -15.12 -1.97 -9.45
N ALA A 42 -15.27 -1.60 -8.18
CA ALA A 42 -14.15 -1.17 -7.35
C ALA A 42 -13.13 -2.30 -7.16
N GLY A 43 -13.60 -3.54 -7.02
CA GLY A 43 -12.73 -4.72 -6.93
C GLY A 43 -11.97 -5.00 -8.22
N ILE A 44 -12.59 -4.84 -9.39
CA ILE A 44 -11.92 -4.96 -10.69
C ILE A 44 -10.87 -3.85 -10.88
N LEU A 45 -11.18 -2.63 -10.48
CA LEU A 45 -10.25 -1.50 -10.56
C LEU A 45 -9.03 -1.70 -9.64
N ALA A 46 -9.27 -2.01 -8.37
CA ALA A 46 -8.22 -2.11 -7.37
C ALA A 46 -7.52 -3.48 -7.33
N GLY A 47 -8.22 -4.56 -7.72
CA GLY A 47 -7.75 -5.94 -7.56
C GLY A 47 -6.39 -6.25 -8.20
N PRO A 48 -6.14 -5.89 -9.47
CA PRO A 48 -4.85 -6.13 -10.11
C PRO A 48 -3.69 -5.45 -9.37
N PHE A 49 -3.88 -4.18 -8.97
CA PHE A 49 -2.88 -3.47 -8.17
C PHE A 49 -2.67 -4.14 -6.81
N LEU A 50 -3.74 -4.50 -6.10
CA LEU A 50 -3.64 -5.14 -4.78
C LEU A 50 -2.88 -6.47 -4.86
N LEU A 51 -3.05 -7.25 -5.93
CA LEU A 51 -2.31 -8.48 -6.14
C LEU A 51 -0.81 -8.21 -6.30
N VAL A 52 -0.44 -7.27 -7.18
CA VAL A 52 0.95 -6.88 -7.38
C VAL A 52 1.54 -6.27 -6.11
N ALA A 53 0.80 -5.40 -5.42
CA ALA A 53 1.23 -4.78 -4.18
C ALA A 53 1.45 -5.82 -3.07
N ALA A 54 0.59 -6.85 -2.96
CA ALA A 54 0.76 -7.91 -1.97
C ALA A 54 2.01 -8.75 -2.24
N VAL A 55 2.23 -9.15 -3.51
CA VAL A 55 3.42 -9.93 -3.90
C VAL A 55 4.69 -9.09 -3.73
N SER A 56 4.71 -7.86 -4.24
CA SER A 56 5.88 -6.97 -4.13
C SER A 56 6.17 -6.55 -2.70
N GLY A 57 5.13 -6.36 -1.85
CA GLY A 57 5.30 -6.12 -0.42
C GLY A 57 5.92 -7.33 0.30
N GLY A 58 5.50 -8.54 -0.04
CA GLY A 58 6.12 -9.78 0.45
C GLY A 58 7.59 -9.90 0.02
N LEU A 59 7.88 -9.61 -1.26
CA LEU A 59 9.26 -9.58 -1.77
C LEU A 59 10.09 -8.49 -1.08
N TYR A 60 9.50 -7.32 -0.79
CA TYR A 60 10.20 -6.24 -0.10
C TYR A 60 10.64 -6.65 1.31
N ALA A 61 9.87 -7.48 2.01
CA ALA A 61 10.24 -7.98 3.33
C ALA A 61 11.54 -8.81 3.34
N ILE A 62 11.86 -9.47 2.23
CA ILE A 62 13.08 -10.28 2.06
C ILE A 62 14.17 -9.56 1.25
N THR A 63 14.01 -8.26 0.94
CA THR A 63 15.01 -7.52 0.17
C THR A 63 16.40 -7.49 0.81
N PRO A 64 16.60 -7.45 2.14
CA PRO A 64 17.94 -7.51 2.70
C PRO A 64 18.69 -8.79 2.29
N GLN A 65 18.02 -9.94 2.30
CA GLN A 65 18.60 -11.22 1.88
C GLN A 65 18.84 -11.26 0.36
N LEU A 66 17.94 -10.69 -0.42
CA LEU A 66 18.09 -10.58 -1.86
C LEU A 66 19.27 -9.67 -2.25
N GLU A 67 19.44 -8.53 -1.59
CA GLU A 67 20.58 -7.64 -1.79
C GLU A 67 21.89 -8.35 -1.47
N GLN A 68 21.96 -9.04 -0.35
CA GLN A 68 23.13 -9.85 0.04
C GLN A 68 23.50 -10.91 -1.02
N ALA A 69 22.50 -11.58 -1.58
CA ALA A 69 22.72 -12.61 -2.59
C ALA A 69 23.12 -12.04 -3.97
N VAL A 70 22.44 -10.98 -4.41
CA VAL A 70 22.63 -10.41 -5.75
C VAL A 70 23.86 -9.52 -5.83
N HIS A 71 24.13 -8.75 -4.76
CA HIS A 71 25.21 -7.76 -4.69
C HIS A 71 26.34 -8.16 -3.73
N ALA A 72 26.52 -9.47 -3.50
CA ALA A 72 27.54 -9.98 -2.59
C ALA A 72 28.94 -9.44 -2.92
N LYS A 73 29.24 -9.31 -4.23
CA LYS A 73 30.53 -8.80 -4.70
C LYS A 73 30.78 -7.35 -4.29
N GLU A 74 29.76 -6.51 -4.37
CA GLU A 74 29.83 -5.09 -4.03
C GLU A 74 29.79 -4.88 -2.52
N LEU A 75 29.03 -5.72 -1.82
CA LEU A 75 28.76 -5.58 -0.38
C LEU A 75 29.88 -6.14 0.49
N HIS A 76 30.52 -7.24 0.06
CA HIS A 76 31.43 -8.00 0.92
C HIS A 76 32.85 -8.12 0.34
N VAL A 77 33.78 -8.19 1.29
CA VAL A 77 35.21 -8.42 1.07
C VAL A 77 35.72 -9.48 2.06
N PRO A 78 36.86 -10.12 1.82
CA PRO A 78 37.52 -10.88 2.88
C PRO A 78 37.74 -10.04 4.13
N ALA A 79 37.62 -10.66 5.30
CA ALA A 79 37.74 -9.97 6.59
C ALA A 79 39.00 -9.10 6.69
N VAL A 80 38.79 -7.80 6.95
CA VAL A 80 39.85 -6.80 7.04
C VAL A 80 40.16 -6.52 8.50
N ALA A 81 41.35 -6.94 8.96
CA ALA A 81 41.78 -6.69 10.32
C ALA A 81 42.28 -5.26 10.54
N ASN A 82 42.95 -4.68 9.54
CA ASN A 82 43.53 -3.34 9.59
C ASN A 82 43.04 -2.50 8.41
N PRO A 83 41.86 -1.82 8.51
CA PRO A 83 41.37 -1.00 7.42
C PRO A 83 42.26 0.23 7.19
N LEU A 84 42.35 0.66 5.95
CA LEU A 84 42.92 1.93 5.56
C LEU A 84 42.22 3.09 6.26
N PRO A 85 42.92 4.23 6.50
CA PRO A 85 42.23 5.44 6.93
C PRO A 85 41.03 5.77 6.05
N LEU A 86 39.92 6.19 6.64
CA LEU A 86 38.69 6.51 5.91
C LEU A 86 38.95 7.56 4.80
N SER A 87 39.84 8.51 5.05
CA SER A 87 40.27 9.50 4.04
C SER A 87 40.83 8.87 2.75
N ASP A 88 41.57 7.77 2.88
CA ASP A 88 42.19 7.12 1.73
C ASP A 88 41.17 6.27 0.96
N GLN A 89 40.24 5.63 1.66
CA GLN A 89 39.08 4.96 1.05
C GLN A 89 38.21 5.96 0.27
N VAL A 90 37.95 7.14 0.83
CA VAL A 90 37.20 8.22 0.18
C VAL A 90 37.95 8.78 -1.02
N LYS A 91 39.28 8.98 -0.95
CA LYS A 91 40.12 9.39 -2.09
C LYS A 91 40.04 8.39 -3.22
N ALA A 92 40.08 7.08 -2.95
CA ALA A 92 39.94 6.05 -3.94
C ALA A 92 38.57 6.16 -4.66
N ALA A 93 37.50 6.36 -3.93
CA ALA A 93 36.16 6.57 -4.48
C ALA A 93 36.08 7.84 -5.34
N ILE A 94 36.64 8.96 -4.87
CA ILE A 94 36.69 10.23 -5.62
C ILE A 94 37.48 10.05 -6.94
N GLY A 95 38.60 9.34 -6.91
CA GLY A 95 39.35 9.02 -8.12
C GLY A 95 38.53 8.23 -9.13
N SER A 96 37.78 7.23 -8.68
CA SER A 96 36.88 6.45 -9.52
C SER A 96 35.65 7.24 -10.02
N ALA A 97 35.22 8.23 -9.27
CA ALA A 97 34.11 9.12 -9.64
C ALA A 97 34.53 10.32 -10.52
N GLY A 98 35.78 10.33 -11.02
CA GLY A 98 36.28 11.42 -11.88
C GLY A 98 36.50 12.74 -11.13
N GLY A 99 36.77 12.71 -9.83
CA GLY A 99 37.01 13.90 -9.02
C GLY A 99 35.75 14.53 -8.44
N ALA A 100 34.58 13.88 -8.53
CA ALA A 100 33.32 14.38 -7.99
C ALA A 100 33.37 14.51 -6.45
N THR A 101 32.65 15.49 -5.90
CA THR A 101 32.55 15.68 -4.46
C THR A 101 31.52 14.72 -3.86
N PRO A 102 31.90 13.93 -2.84
CA PRO A 102 30.94 13.02 -2.19
C PRO A 102 29.92 13.80 -1.36
N VAL A 103 28.65 13.35 -1.39
CA VAL A 103 27.56 13.89 -0.56
C VAL A 103 27.40 13.11 0.73
N THR A 104 27.74 11.83 0.73
CA THR A 104 27.62 10.97 1.92
C THR A 104 28.70 9.90 1.92
N VAL A 105 29.27 9.65 3.08
CA VAL A 105 30.18 8.52 3.30
C VAL A 105 29.59 7.61 4.35
N ARG A 106 29.55 6.31 4.08
CA ARG A 106 29.13 5.25 4.99
C ARG A 106 30.27 4.27 5.16
N PRO A 107 30.97 4.35 6.28
CA PRO A 107 32.04 3.41 6.60
C PRO A 107 31.52 1.97 6.63
N ALA A 108 32.38 1.01 6.37
CA ALA A 108 32.08 -0.42 6.50
C ALA A 108 31.50 -0.73 7.89
N PRO A 109 30.29 -1.32 8.02
CA PRO A 109 29.70 -1.61 9.32
C PRO A 109 30.39 -2.81 10.03
N GLY A 110 31.03 -3.69 9.28
CA GLY A 110 31.75 -4.85 9.79
C GLY A 110 33.06 -5.10 9.03
N ALA A 111 33.86 -6.03 9.52
CA ALA A 111 35.17 -6.35 8.96
C ALA A 111 35.10 -6.97 7.55
N GLU A 112 33.96 -7.55 7.21
CA GLU A 112 33.72 -8.19 5.89
C GLU A 112 32.91 -7.30 4.96
N ASP A 113 32.64 -6.04 5.33
CA ASP A 113 31.79 -5.14 4.56
C ASP A 113 32.62 -4.09 3.80
N THR A 114 31.99 -3.50 2.78
CA THR A 114 32.57 -2.40 2.01
C THR A 114 32.17 -1.04 2.56
N THR A 115 33.04 -0.06 2.41
CA THR A 115 32.71 1.37 2.60
C THR A 115 31.96 1.87 1.38
N ARG A 116 30.89 2.65 1.58
CA ARG A 116 30.07 3.22 0.49
C ARG A 116 30.25 4.73 0.46
N VAL A 117 30.60 5.25 -0.71
CA VAL A 117 30.74 6.69 -0.94
C VAL A 117 29.72 7.10 -2.00
N LEU A 118 28.82 8.00 -1.65
CA LEU A 118 27.70 8.43 -2.47
C LEU A 118 28.00 9.78 -3.10
N PHE A 119 27.70 9.89 -4.39
CA PHE A 119 27.88 11.09 -5.19
C PHE A 119 26.55 11.51 -5.79
N ALA A 120 26.29 12.83 -5.83
CA ALA A 120 25.21 13.39 -6.62
C ALA A 120 25.55 13.24 -8.12
N ASP A 121 24.60 12.79 -8.91
CA ASP A 121 24.73 12.68 -10.36
C ASP A 121 23.49 13.30 -11.02
N PRO A 122 23.65 14.41 -11.76
CA PRO A 122 22.54 15.11 -12.40
C PRO A 122 21.79 14.27 -13.46
N SER A 123 22.39 13.17 -13.93
CA SER A 123 21.75 12.26 -14.90
C SER A 123 20.78 11.27 -14.25
N LEU A 124 20.84 11.12 -12.93
CA LEU A 124 19.96 10.22 -12.16
C LEU A 124 18.66 10.91 -11.76
N ALA A 125 17.68 10.10 -11.39
CA ALA A 125 16.39 10.60 -10.90
C ALA A 125 16.51 11.19 -9.49
N GLU A 126 15.48 11.90 -9.08
CA GLU A 126 15.41 12.49 -7.75
C GLU A 126 15.61 11.44 -6.65
N SER A 127 16.42 11.75 -5.64
CA SER A 127 16.80 10.87 -4.55
C SER A 127 17.64 9.64 -4.96
N GLU A 128 18.15 9.59 -6.18
CA GLU A 128 19.14 8.60 -6.60
C GLU A 128 20.56 9.15 -6.49
N TYR A 129 21.50 8.25 -6.17
CA TYR A 129 22.90 8.57 -5.98
C TYR A 129 23.78 7.54 -6.70
N ARG A 130 24.85 7.98 -7.33
CA ARG A 130 25.93 7.11 -7.77
C ARG A 130 26.72 6.68 -6.54
N THR A 131 26.81 5.40 -6.26
CA THR A 131 27.46 4.86 -5.05
C THR A 131 28.62 3.97 -5.42
N ILE A 132 29.81 4.38 -4.96
CA ILE A 132 31.07 3.63 -5.13
C ILE A 132 31.29 2.79 -3.89
N PHE A 133 31.53 1.49 -4.09
CA PHE A 133 31.81 0.52 -3.05
C PHE A 133 33.32 0.30 -2.97
N VAL A 134 33.93 0.54 -1.82
CA VAL A 134 35.37 0.49 -1.62
C VAL A 134 35.72 -0.62 -0.62
N ASN A 135 36.70 -1.44 -0.97
CA ASN A 135 37.30 -2.38 -0.03
C ASN A 135 38.12 -1.61 1.02
N PRO A 136 37.73 -1.66 2.32
CA PRO A 136 38.41 -0.88 3.34
C PRO A 136 39.86 -1.31 3.59
N GLY A 137 40.25 -2.53 3.24
CA GLY A 137 41.62 -3.03 3.43
C GLY A 137 42.58 -2.61 2.32
N THR A 138 42.09 -2.49 1.09
CA THR A 138 42.99 -2.28 -0.09
C THR A 138 42.70 -0.97 -0.83
N GLY A 139 41.54 -0.34 -0.63
CA GLY A 139 41.08 0.80 -1.43
C GLY A 139 40.56 0.40 -2.83
N GLU A 140 40.49 -0.90 -3.13
CA GLU A 140 39.96 -1.43 -4.41
C GLU A 140 38.47 -1.06 -4.55
N ILE A 141 38.07 -0.64 -5.77
CA ILE A 141 36.67 -0.40 -6.09
C ILE A 141 35.98 -1.74 -6.37
N ARG A 142 34.99 -2.07 -5.53
CA ARG A 142 34.22 -3.32 -5.61
C ARG A 142 33.00 -3.20 -6.50
N GLY A 143 32.48 -1.99 -6.69
CA GLY A 143 31.35 -1.71 -7.54
C GLY A 143 31.01 -0.24 -7.63
N ASP A 144 30.18 0.07 -8.63
CA ASP A 144 29.63 1.39 -8.93
C ASP A 144 28.17 1.19 -9.29
N LEU A 145 27.26 1.53 -8.38
CA LEU A 145 25.84 1.26 -8.52
C LEU A 145 25.02 2.51 -8.21
N THR A 146 23.85 2.60 -8.84
CA THR A 146 22.83 3.58 -8.43
C THR A 146 22.13 3.08 -7.19
N THR A 147 22.09 3.90 -6.15
CA THR A 147 21.32 3.64 -4.91
C THR A 147 20.22 4.67 -4.73
N TYR A 148 19.16 4.30 -4.01
CA TYR A 148 17.99 5.14 -3.84
C TYR A 148 17.76 5.50 -2.37
N GLY A 149 17.45 6.78 -2.14
CA GLY A 149 17.02 7.33 -0.87
C GLY A 149 18.09 7.36 0.23
N SER A 150 17.70 7.90 1.37
CA SER A 150 18.56 8.01 2.54
C SER A 150 18.99 6.64 3.12
N SER A 151 18.27 5.57 2.83
CA SER A 151 18.64 4.21 3.24
C SER A 151 19.74 3.62 2.36
N GLY A 152 19.99 4.17 1.15
CA GLY A 152 20.91 3.61 0.16
C GLY A 152 20.45 2.25 -0.36
N ALA A 153 19.16 2.17 -0.70
CA ALA A 153 18.58 0.96 -1.27
C ALA A 153 19.27 0.61 -2.58
N LEU A 154 19.71 -0.64 -2.72
CA LEU A 154 20.36 -1.15 -3.91
C LEU A 154 19.34 -1.35 -5.04
N PRO A 155 19.78 -1.52 -6.32
CA PRO A 155 18.90 -1.56 -7.48
C PRO A 155 17.73 -2.55 -7.34
N VAL A 156 17.94 -3.74 -6.79
CA VAL A 156 16.90 -4.76 -6.58
C VAL A 156 15.81 -4.25 -5.65
N ARG A 157 16.19 -3.65 -4.52
CA ARG A 157 15.22 -3.09 -3.57
C ARG A 157 14.49 -1.90 -4.17
N ALA A 158 15.19 -1.01 -4.85
CA ALA A 158 14.60 0.14 -5.53
C ALA A 158 13.57 -0.31 -6.57
N TRP A 159 13.88 -1.33 -7.37
CA TRP A 159 12.97 -1.89 -8.37
C TRP A 159 11.71 -2.49 -7.73
N ILE A 160 11.85 -3.31 -6.67
CA ILE A 160 10.72 -3.90 -5.94
C ILE A 160 9.87 -2.81 -5.27
N SER A 161 10.51 -1.78 -4.71
CA SER A 161 9.81 -0.62 -4.12
C SER A 161 9.00 0.14 -5.17
N ASN A 162 9.55 0.37 -6.36
CA ASN A 162 8.86 1.04 -7.45
C ASN A 162 7.71 0.17 -8.02
N LEU A 163 7.90 -1.15 -8.09
CA LEU A 163 6.84 -2.07 -8.45
C LEU A 163 5.66 -1.97 -7.45
N HIS A 164 5.96 -1.90 -6.16
CA HIS A 164 4.96 -1.76 -5.10
C HIS A 164 4.20 -0.44 -5.17
N ARG A 165 4.90 0.67 -5.43
CA ARG A 165 4.33 2.03 -5.39
C ARG A 165 3.66 2.45 -6.70
N SER A 166 4.21 2.04 -7.84
CA SER A 166 3.84 2.57 -9.15
C SER A 166 3.83 1.54 -10.27
N LEU A 167 3.90 0.24 -9.98
CA LEU A 167 3.98 -0.84 -10.96
C LEU A 167 5.17 -0.69 -11.94
N ASN A 168 6.20 0.06 -11.58
CA ASN A 168 7.30 0.49 -12.46
C ASN A 168 6.82 1.26 -13.72
N LEU A 169 5.64 1.87 -13.68
CA LEU A 169 5.04 2.65 -14.79
C LEU A 169 5.21 4.17 -14.60
N GLY A 170 6.02 4.59 -13.62
CA GLY A 170 6.21 6.01 -13.32
C GLY A 170 4.92 6.69 -12.85
N GLU A 171 4.68 7.90 -13.34
CA GLU A 171 3.54 8.74 -12.91
C GLU A 171 2.15 8.11 -13.16
N PRO A 172 1.84 7.51 -14.32
CA PRO A 172 0.56 6.82 -14.51
C PRO A 172 0.34 5.69 -13.52
N GLY A 173 1.38 4.93 -13.20
CA GLY A 173 1.31 3.86 -12.20
C GLY A 173 1.09 4.39 -10.79
N ARG A 174 1.71 5.53 -10.43
CA ARG A 174 1.51 6.20 -9.16
C ARG A 174 0.07 6.65 -8.99
N VAL A 175 -0.49 7.33 -9.99
CA VAL A 175 -1.90 7.78 -9.97
C VAL A 175 -2.85 6.58 -9.83
N TYR A 176 -2.60 5.49 -10.56
CA TYR A 176 -3.38 4.26 -10.43
C TYR A 176 -3.29 3.64 -9.03
N SER A 177 -2.10 3.60 -8.43
CA SER A 177 -1.91 3.06 -7.09
C SER A 177 -2.61 3.89 -6.01
N GLU A 178 -2.56 5.22 -6.11
CA GLU A 178 -3.30 6.13 -5.22
C GLU A 178 -4.81 5.96 -5.36
N LEU A 179 -5.31 5.83 -6.58
CA LEU A 179 -6.72 5.56 -6.83
C LEU A 179 -7.14 4.21 -6.23
N ALA A 180 -6.34 3.15 -6.44
CA ALA A 180 -6.62 1.83 -5.87
C ALA A 180 -6.62 1.85 -4.33
N ALA A 181 -5.65 2.53 -3.71
CA ALA A 181 -5.59 2.69 -2.26
C ALA A 181 -6.77 3.50 -1.71
N SER A 182 -7.19 4.56 -2.42
CA SER A 182 -8.34 5.38 -2.04
C SER A 182 -9.67 4.63 -2.13
N TRP A 183 -9.77 3.61 -2.99
CA TRP A 183 -10.97 2.78 -3.14
C TRP A 183 -10.95 1.51 -2.28
N LEU A 184 -9.82 1.18 -1.67
CA LEU A 184 -9.68 -0.06 -0.89
C LEU A 184 -10.67 -0.13 0.28
N TRP A 185 -10.92 0.97 1.00
CA TRP A 185 -11.91 1.00 2.09
C TRP A 185 -13.33 0.79 1.57
N VAL A 186 -13.66 1.28 0.37
CA VAL A 186 -14.98 1.06 -0.28
C VAL A 186 -15.16 -0.42 -0.59
N VAL A 187 -14.11 -1.06 -1.15
CA VAL A 187 -14.10 -2.51 -1.40
C VAL A 187 -14.26 -3.29 -0.10
N ALA A 188 -13.51 -2.93 0.94
CA ALA A 188 -13.53 -3.61 2.23
C ALA A 188 -14.89 -3.50 2.94
N LEU A 189 -15.43 -2.30 3.10
CA LEU A 189 -16.71 -2.07 3.77
C LEU A 189 -17.91 -2.56 2.94
N GLY A 190 -17.87 -2.36 1.62
CA GLY A 190 -18.88 -2.91 0.70
C GLY A 190 -18.93 -4.43 0.76
N GLY A 191 -17.78 -5.09 0.77
CA GLY A 191 -17.65 -6.54 0.95
C GLY A 191 -18.20 -7.01 2.30
N LEU A 192 -17.88 -6.31 3.39
CA LEU A 192 -18.42 -6.61 4.72
C LEU A 192 -19.96 -6.50 4.76
N ALA A 193 -20.52 -5.44 4.22
CA ALA A 193 -21.97 -5.25 4.16
C ALA A 193 -22.67 -6.38 3.39
N LEU A 194 -22.11 -6.78 2.23
CA LEU A 194 -22.60 -7.90 1.44
C LEU A 194 -22.45 -9.25 2.15
N TRP A 195 -21.37 -9.43 2.92
CA TRP A 195 -21.15 -10.63 3.71
C TRP A 195 -22.14 -10.75 4.86
N ILE A 196 -22.42 -9.66 5.58
CA ILE A 196 -23.42 -9.61 6.65
C ILE A 196 -24.82 -9.88 6.08
N ASP A 197 -25.20 -9.25 4.96
CA ASP A 197 -26.49 -9.51 4.28
C ASP A 197 -26.62 -11.00 3.89
N ARG A 198 -25.54 -11.60 3.36
CA ARG A 198 -25.53 -13.02 3.03
C ARG A 198 -25.72 -13.94 4.24
N ILE A 199 -25.04 -13.65 5.37
CA ILE A 199 -25.20 -14.43 6.61
C ILE A 199 -26.64 -14.32 7.12
N ARG A 200 -27.20 -13.09 7.17
CA ARG A 200 -28.58 -12.85 7.60
C ARG A 200 -29.58 -13.64 6.76
N ARG A 201 -29.49 -13.58 5.44
CA ARG A 201 -30.34 -14.33 4.50
C ARG A 201 -30.19 -15.85 4.65
N ARG A 202 -29.01 -16.36 4.95
CA ARG A 202 -28.79 -17.79 5.19
C ARG A 202 -29.44 -18.28 6.48
N ARG A 203 -29.49 -17.44 7.52
CA ARG A 203 -30.14 -17.77 8.79
C ARG A 203 -31.67 -17.86 8.68
N THR A 204 -32.25 -17.08 7.77
CA THR A 204 -33.70 -17.04 7.53
C THR A 204 -34.20 -17.97 6.44
N ALA A 205 -33.28 -18.55 5.62
CA ALA A 205 -33.64 -19.48 4.55
C ALA A 205 -33.91 -20.89 5.09
N PRO A 206 -34.94 -21.62 4.58
CA PRO A 206 -35.17 -22.99 4.97
C PRO A 206 -33.94 -23.86 4.68
N LYS A 207 -33.58 -24.75 5.61
CA LYS A 207 -32.46 -25.69 5.52
C LYS A 207 -32.79 -26.81 4.52
N LYS A 208 -32.94 -26.52 3.25
CA LYS A 208 -32.96 -27.55 2.20
C LYS A 208 -31.50 -27.87 1.86
N GLY A 209 -31.14 -29.16 1.92
CA GLY A 209 -29.82 -29.65 1.56
C GLY A 209 -29.45 -29.21 0.15
N ARG A 210 -28.67 -28.12 0.03
CA ARG A 210 -28.19 -27.62 -1.26
C ARG A 210 -26.84 -28.27 -1.55
N PRO A 211 -26.65 -28.84 -2.71
CA PRO A 211 -25.32 -29.23 -3.14
C PRO A 211 -24.43 -27.99 -3.11
N VAL A 212 -23.23 -28.11 -2.53
CA VAL A 212 -22.26 -27.02 -2.46
C VAL A 212 -21.67 -26.86 -3.86
N SER A 213 -22.27 -25.97 -4.67
CA SER A 213 -21.72 -25.66 -5.99
C SER A 213 -20.33 -25.01 -5.84
N GLY A 214 -19.44 -25.22 -6.81
CA GLY A 214 -18.10 -24.60 -6.82
C GLY A 214 -18.16 -23.07 -6.59
N ARG A 215 -19.12 -22.40 -7.24
CA ARG A 215 -19.37 -20.97 -7.06
C ARG A 215 -19.73 -20.59 -5.60
N ALA A 216 -20.53 -21.41 -4.92
CA ALA A 216 -20.90 -21.13 -3.53
C ALA A 216 -19.69 -21.23 -2.59
N ARG A 217 -18.77 -22.17 -2.86
CA ARG A 217 -17.49 -22.33 -2.14
C ARG A 217 -16.57 -21.13 -2.38
N THR A 218 -16.39 -20.72 -3.64
CA THR A 218 -15.54 -19.56 -3.99
C THR A 218 -16.03 -18.28 -3.32
N VAL A 219 -17.34 -17.98 -3.38
CA VAL A 219 -17.91 -16.79 -2.73
C VAL A 219 -17.81 -16.89 -1.20
N TRP A 220 -17.89 -18.08 -0.63
CA TRP A 220 -17.70 -18.28 0.81
C TRP A 220 -16.24 -18.03 1.21
N LEU A 221 -15.28 -18.61 0.49
CA LEU A 221 -13.85 -18.39 0.73
C LEU A 221 -13.49 -16.91 0.60
N HIS A 222 -13.90 -16.26 -0.49
CA HIS A 222 -13.67 -14.83 -0.71
C HIS A 222 -14.23 -13.98 0.45
N GLY A 223 -15.48 -14.22 0.86
CA GLY A 223 -16.10 -13.46 1.95
C GLY A 223 -15.45 -13.71 3.29
N THR A 224 -15.07 -14.96 3.61
CA THR A 224 -14.39 -15.30 4.87
C THR A 224 -13.00 -14.69 4.92
N THR A 225 -12.21 -14.85 3.85
CA THR A 225 -10.86 -14.27 3.76
C THR A 225 -10.93 -12.75 3.79
N GLY A 226 -11.86 -12.13 3.03
CA GLY A 226 -12.03 -10.67 3.03
C GLY A 226 -12.43 -10.12 4.40
N THR A 227 -13.30 -10.83 5.14
CA THR A 227 -13.68 -10.42 6.50
C THR A 227 -12.51 -10.55 7.47
N LEU A 228 -11.70 -11.61 7.35
CA LEU A 228 -10.49 -11.79 8.16
C LEU A 228 -9.47 -10.67 7.91
N MET A 229 -9.31 -10.28 6.63
CA MET A 229 -8.36 -9.24 6.21
C MET A 229 -8.91 -7.81 6.36
N LEU A 230 -10.16 -7.64 6.79
CA LEU A 230 -10.83 -6.34 6.82
C LEU A 230 -10.04 -5.26 7.58
N ALA A 231 -9.61 -5.58 8.80
CA ALA A 231 -8.86 -4.63 9.63
C ALA A 231 -7.53 -4.25 8.98
N ALA A 232 -6.83 -5.23 8.37
CA ALA A 232 -5.59 -4.98 7.64
C ALA A 232 -5.83 -4.08 6.42
N PHE A 233 -6.88 -4.31 5.64
CA PHE A 233 -7.21 -3.47 4.47
C PHE A 233 -7.59 -2.04 4.86
N LEU A 234 -8.34 -1.85 5.94
CA LEU A 234 -8.66 -0.51 6.43
C LEU A 234 -7.41 0.22 6.94
N PHE A 235 -6.55 -0.48 7.67
CA PHE A 235 -5.27 0.07 8.11
C PHE A 235 -4.37 0.42 6.92
N LEU A 236 -4.22 -0.47 5.93
CA LEU A 236 -3.41 -0.23 4.75
C LEU A 236 -3.97 0.91 3.88
N SER A 237 -5.31 1.03 3.77
CA SER A 237 -5.92 2.15 3.06
C SER A 237 -5.60 3.48 3.76
N ALA A 238 -5.77 3.54 5.08
CA ALA A 238 -5.47 4.75 5.84
C ALA A 238 -3.97 5.10 5.79
N SER A 239 -3.08 4.13 6.08
CA SER A 239 -1.63 4.36 6.05
C SER A 239 -1.12 4.66 4.64
N GLY A 240 -1.62 3.97 3.60
CA GLY A 240 -1.25 4.23 2.22
C GLY A 240 -1.60 5.65 1.76
N LEU A 241 -2.76 6.16 2.15
CA LEU A 241 -3.17 7.53 1.85
C LEU A 241 -2.28 8.58 2.53
N THR A 242 -1.71 8.30 3.71
CA THR A 242 -0.76 9.23 4.37
C THR A 242 0.55 9.43 3.59
N TRP A 243 0.91 8.48 2.73
CA TRP A 243 2.11 8.51 1.89
C TRP A 243 1.83 8.89 0.44
N SER A 244 0.56 9.11 0.08
CA SER A 244 0.18 9.55 -1.26
C SER A 244 0.50 11.04 -1.46
N ALA A 245 0.71 11.46 -2.71
CA ALA A 245 1.01 12.87 -2.99
C ALA A 245 -0.17 13.78 -2.62
N GLY A 246 -1.37 13.48 -3.11
CA GLY A 246 -2.53 14.35 -2.90
C GLY A 246 -3.11 14.30 -1.49
N ALA A 247 -3.44 13.10 -0.97
CA ALA A 247 -4.01 12.97 0.37
C ALA A 247 -2.95 13.21 1.46
N GLY A 248 -1.69 12.83 1.21
CA GLY A 248 -0.57 13.03 2.15
C GLY A 248 -0.30 14.50 2.43
N GLU A 249 -0.36 15.37 1.43
CA GLU A 249 -0.24 16.84 1.62
C GLU A 249 -1.34 17.39 2.53
N ASN A 250 -2.59 17.00 2.30
CA ASN A 250 -3.72 17.40 3.14
C ASN A 250 -3.59 16.89 4.58
N ILE A 251 -3.11 15.66 4.78
CA ILE A 251 -2.85 15.09 6.09
C ILE A 251 -1.70 15.83 6.79
N THR A 252 -0.65 16.20 6.05
CA THR A 252 0.46 16.99 6.56
C THR A 252 0.00 18.37 6.99
N ALA A 253 -0.83 19.04 6.18
CA ALA A 253 -1.43 20.33 6.55
C ALA A 253 -2.28 20.23 7.82
N LEU A 254 -3.09 19.16 7.94
CA LEU A 254 -3.87 18.89 9.16
C LEU A 254 -2.97 18.65 10.38
N ARG A 255 -1.91 17.84 10.26
CA ARG A 255 -0.95 17.61 11.34
C ARG A 255 -0.24 18.89 11.76
N THR A 256 0.09 19.76 10.81
CA THR A 256 0.67 21.08 11.09
C THR A 256 -0.29 21.94 11.90
N SER A 257 -1.57 22.01 11.49
CA SER A 257 -2.59 22.80 12.19
C SER A 257 -2.88 22.30 13.61
N LEU A 258 -2.68 20.99 13.85
CA LEU A 258 -2.85 20.37 15.18
C LEU A 258 -1.57 20.34 16.01
N GLY A 259 -0.44 20.87 15.50
CA GLY A 259 0.84 20.85 16.21
C GLY A 259 1.46 19.43 16.33
N TRP A 260 1.08 18.48 15.48
CA TRP A 260 1.53 17.07 15.52
C TRP A 260 2.74 16.79 14.62
N LEU A 261 3.50 17.81 14.28
CA LEU A 261 4.72 17.62 13.51
C LEU A 261 5.85 17.07 14.40
N THR A 262 6.57 16.10 13.87
CA THR A 262 7.81 15.63 14.48
C THR A 262 8.87 16.74 14.30
N PRO A 263 9.59 17.15 15.35
CA PRO A 263 10.69 18.10 15.22
C PRO A 263 11.72 17.60 14.20
N THR A 264 12.13 18.47 13.28
CA THR A 264 13.20 18.17 12.32
C THR A 264 14.55 18.43 12.98
N VAL A 265 15.47 17.46 12.87
CA VAL A 265 16.86 17.64 13.26
C VAL A 265 17.58 18.31 12.10
N SER A 266 18.25 19.43 12.37
CA SER A 266 19.13 20.06 11.37
C SER A 266 20.30 19.14 11.07
N THR A 267 20.49 18.80 9.80
CA THR A 267 21.66 18.04 9.31
C THR A 267 22.78 18.95 8.83
N SER A 268 22.59 20.28 8.87
CA SER A 268 23.65 21.24 8.57
C SER A 268 24.57 21.38 9.77
N LEU A 269 25.86 21.13 9.57
CA LEU A 269 26.89 21.46 10.54
C LEU A 269 27.09 22.99 10.54
N SER A 270 26.38 23.69 11.42
CA SER A 270 26.67 25.10 11.71
C SER A 270 27.87 25.16 12.67
N GLY A 271 29.07 24.92 12.14
CA GLY A 271 30.31 25.21 12.80
C GLY A 271 30.93 26.48 12.21
N PRO A 272 31.68 27.31 13.00
CA PRO A 272 32.47 28.37 12.39
C PRO A 272 33.44 27.73 11.40
N ALA A 273 33.48 28.27 10.17
CA ALA A 273 34.53 27.93 9.24
C ALA A 273 35.88 28.27 9.89
N ALA A 274 36.72 27.24 10.10
CA ALA A 274 38.08 27.39 10.61
C ALA A 274 38.97 27.96 9.50
#